data_2a67dbe5e1320ab97901c0c5d2bd6dc4
#
_entry.id   2a67dbe5e1320ab97901c0c5d2bd6dc4
#
_cell.length_a   1.000
_cell.length_b   1.000
_cell.length_c   1.000
_cell.angle_alpha   90.00
_cell.angle_beta   90.00
_cell.angle_gamma   90.00
#
_symmetry.space_group_name_H-M   'P 1'
#
loop_
_entity.id
_entity.type
_entity.pdbx_description
1 polymer ?
#
loop_
_entity_poly.entity_id
_entity_poly.type
_entity_poly.pdbx_seq_one_letter_code
_entity_poly.pdbx_strand_id
1 'polypeptide(L)'
;VHETVAELGLPVVVRPSFTMGGLGSGLAYTYDDIDRIAGGGLAASPEANVLIEESILGWKEYELELMRDGNDNVVIVCSIENVDAVGVHTGDSVTVAPALTLTDREFQVMRDQAIAILREVGVDTGGCNIQFAVNPDNGRIVTIEMNPRVSRSSALASKATGFPIAKI
;
A
#
# COMPACT_ATOMS: atom_id res chain seq x y z
N VAL A 1 -4.14 18.64 -14.87
CA VAL A 1 -2.84 18.01 -14.50
C VAL A 1 -1.99 19.01 -13.71
N HIS A 2 -1.58 20.15 -14.27
CA HIS A 2 -0.70 21.11 -13.58
C HIS A 2 -1.33 21.69 -12.29
N GLU A 3 -2.64 21.97 -12.28
CA GLU A 3 -3.36 22.42 -11.09
C GLU A 3 -3.24 21.39 -9.95
N THR A 4 -3.49 20.11 -10.25
CA THR A 4 -3.39 19.02 -9.29
C THR A 4 -1.95 18.88 -8.75
N VAL A 5 -0.94 19.01 -9.64
CA VAL A 5 0.47 18.97 -9.22
C VAL A 5 0.83 20.16 -8.33
N ALA A 6 0.27 21.34 -8.60
CA ALA A 6 0.48 22.51 -7.74
C ALA A 6 -0.11 22.35 -6.33
N GLU A 7 -1.21 21.59 -6.20
CA GLU A 7 -1.83 21.26 -4.91
C GLU A 7 -1.06 20.18 -4.16
N LEU A 8 -0.63 19.11 -4.87
CA LEU A 8 0.04 17.97 -4.25
C LEU A 8 1.51 18.25 -3.91
N GLY A 9 2.17 19.11 -4.69
CA GLY A 9 3.62 19.29 -4.66
C GLY A 9 4.36 18.18 -5.42
N LEU A 10 5.60 18.47 -5.81
CA LEU A 10 6.50 17.49 -6.44
C LEU A 10 7.37 16.77 -5.37
N PRO A 11 7.76 15.52 -5.59
CA PRO A 11 7.46 14.67 -6.74
C PRO A 11 6.06 14.06 -6.68
N VAL A 12 5.51 13.70 -7.84
CA VAL A 12 4.24 12.99 -7.98
C VAL A 12 4.38 11.73 -8.84
N VAL A 13 3.49 10.78 -8.63
CA VAL A 13 3.34 9.58 -9.47
C VAL A 13 2.20 9.79 -10.43
N VAL A 14 2.42 9.51 -11.71
CA VAL A 14 1.38 9.52 -12.75
C VAL A 14 1.07 8.08 -13.14
N ARG A 15 -0.20 7.70 -13.10
CA ARG A 15 -0.66 6.35 -13.51
C ARG A 15 -1.83 6.45 -14.47
N PRO A 16 -1.70 5.94 -15.71
CA PRO A 16 -2.84 5.83 -16.62
C PRO A 16 -3.85 4.80 -16.10
N SER A 17 -5.13 5.05 -16.36
CA SER A 17 -6.17 4.08 -16.05
C SER A 17 -6.15 2.92 -17.05
N PHE A 18 -6.46 1.71 -16.55
CA PHE A 18 -6.60 0.49 -17.35
C PHE A 18 -5.36 0.08 -18.15
N THR A 19 -4.16 0.45 -17.70
CA THR A 19 -2.92 -0.06 -18.28
C THR A 19 -2.34 -1.19 -17.42
N MET A 20 -1.55 -2.06 -18.02
CA MET A 20 -0.89 -3.17 -17.36
C MET A 20 0.63 -2.98 -17.30
N GLY A 21 1.25 -3.52 -16.27
CA GLY A 21 2.71 -3.53 -16.17
C GLY A 21 3.37 -2.16 -16.06
N GLY A 22 2.62 -1.15 -15.61
CA GLY A 22 3.15 0.22 -15.45
C GLY A 22 3.30 1.00 -16.76
N LEU A 23 2.72 0.52 -17.86
CA LEU A 23 2.79 1.20 -19.16
C LEU A 23 2.26 2.63 -19.05
N GLY A 24 3.06 3.61 -19.43
CA GLY A 24 2.72 5.03 -19.36
C GLY A 24 2.74 5.63 -17.96
N SER A 25 3.06 4.84 -16.92
CA SER A 25 3.25 5.33 -15.55
C SER A 25 4.65 5.88 -15.36
N GLY A 26 4.81 6.77 -14.38
CA GLY A 26 6.12 7.28 -14.04
C GLY A 26 6.12 8.21 -12.84
N LEU A 27 7.30 8.44 -12.31
CA LEU A 27 7.58 9.41 -11.26
C LEU A 27 8.07 10.71 -11.89
N ALA A 28 7.44 11.81 -11.55
CA ALA A 28 7.75 13.13 -12.07
C ALA A 28 8.32 14.02 -10.97
N TYR A 29 9.50 14.57 -11.21
CA TYR A 29 10.20 15.48 -10.31
C TYR A 29 10.11 16.94 -10.76
N THR A 30 9.76 17.15 -12.03
CA THR A 30 9.65 18.48 -12.65
C THR A 30 8.37 18.59 -13.46
N TYR A 31 7.96 19.81 -13.80
CA TYR A 31 6.81 20.02 -14.68
C TYR A 31 7.05 19.50 -16.11
N ASP A 32 8.29 19.51 -16.59
CA ASP A 32 8.65 18.91 -17.89
C ASP A 32 8.45 17.37 -17.84
N ASP A 33 8.76 16.72 -16.71
CA ASP A 33 8.45 15.30 -16.51
C ASP A 33 6.94 15.06 -16.54
N ILE A 34 6.17 15.94 -15.89
CA ILE A 34 4.70 15.85 -15.88
C ILE A 34 4.16 15.88 -17.31
N ASP A 35 4.57 16.84 -18.12
CA ASP A 35 4.07 16.99 -19.49
C ASP A 35 4.41 15.75 -20.34
N ARG A 36 5.61 15.24 -20.19
CA ARG A 36 6.08 14.05 -20.90
C ARG A 36 5.34 12.79 -20.43
N ILE A 37 5.28 12.54 -19.12
CA ILE A 37 4.72 11.30 -18.55
C ILE A 37 3.20 11.32 -18.65
N ALA A 38 2.54 12.41 -18.29
CA ALA A 38 1.08 12.52 -18.39
C ALA A 38 0.60 12.49 -19.83
N GLY A 39 1.33 13.14 -20.75
CA GLY A 39 1.03 13.05 -22.19
C GLY A 39 1.11 11.62 -22.72
N GLY A 40 2.17 10.89 -22.35
CA GLY A 40 2.31 9.47 -22.70
C GLY A 40 1.25 8.59 -22.03
N GLY A 41 0.93 8.88 -20.76
CA GLY A 41 -0.11 8.17 -20.01
C GLY A 41 -1.52 8.36 -20.58
N LEU A 42 -1.88 9.58 -20.95
CA LEU A 42 -3.15 9.89 -21.60
C LEU A 42 -3.29 9.17 -22.95
N ALA A 43 -2.19 9.11 -23.72
CA ALA A 43 -2.17 8.38 -24.98
C ALA A 43 -2.25 6.86 -24.80
N ALA A 44 -1.73 6.32 -23.70
CA ALA A 44 -1.76 4.89 -23.40
C ALA A 44 -3.08 4.45 -22.76
N SER A 45 -3.79 5.34 -22.06
CA SER A 45 -5.04 5.05 -21.39
C SER A 45 -6.20 4.93 -22.37
N PRO A 46 -6.97 3.84 -22.39
CA PRO A 46 -8.18 3.72 -23.19
C PRO A 46 -9.24 4.78 -22.90
N GLU A 47 -9.27 5.25 -21.65
CA GLU A 47 -10.21 6.27 -21.17
C GLU A 47 -9.65 7.71 -21.29
N ALA A 48 -8.44 7.85 -21.85
CA ALA A 48 -7.74 9.12 -21.95
C ALA A 48 -7.67 9.90 -20.62
N ASN A 49 -7.43 9.19 -19.52
CA ASN A 49 -7.27 9.77 -18.19
C ASN A 49 -6.04 9.21 -17.47
N VAL A 50 -5.55 9.98 -16.52
CA VAL A 50 -4.44 9.60 -15.65
C VAL A 50 -4.77 9.95 -14.21
N LEU A 51 -4.35 9.13 -13.29
CA LEU A 51 -4.32 9.43 -11.86
C LEU A 51 -2.99 10.10 -11.53
N ILE A 52 -3.05 11.17 -10.73
CA ILE A 52 -1.87 11.86 -10.21
C ILE A 52 -1.89 11.73 -8.70
N GLU A 53 -0.84 11.17 -8.14
CA GLU A 53 -0.74 10.87 -6.72
C GLU A 53 0.50 11.52 -6.12
N GLU A 54 0.38 11.97 -4.86
CA GLU A 54 1.53 12.36 -4.06
C GLU A 54 2.54 11.19 -4.01
N SER A 55 3.81 11.47 -4.20
CA SER A 55 4.84 10.45 -4.07
C SER A 55 5.13 10.15 -2.61
N ILE A 56 5.05 8.88 -2.26
CA ILE A 56 5.45 8.34 -0.95
C ILE A 56 6.80 7.61 -1.02
N LEU A 57 7.58 7.88 -2.07
CA LEU A 57 8.91 7.28 -2.25
C LEU A 57 9.78 7.56 -1.02
N GLY A 58 10.45 6.53 -0.54
CA GLY A 58 11.32 6.62 0.63
C GLY A 58 10.61 6.57 1.98
N TRP A 59 9.27 6.47 2.02
CA TRP A 59 8.55 6.25 3.26
C TRP A 59 8.76 4.82 3.76
N LYS A 60 8.60 4.63 5.07
CA LYS A 60 8.62 3.28 5.67
C LYS A 60 7.39 2.50 5.22
N GLU A 61 7.56 1.22 4.93
CA GLU A 61 6.47 0.35 4.50
C GLU A 61 6.18 -0.73 5.53
N TYR A 62 4.90 -0.87 5.87
CA TYR A 62 4.39 -1.87 6.79
C TYR A 62 3.19 -2.58 6.21
N GLU A 63 2.98 -3.81 6.65
CA GLU A 63 1.83 -4.61 6.29
C GLU A 63 1.16 -5.17 7.54
N LEU A 64 -0.16 -5.29 7.51
CA LEU A 64 -0.91 -6.05 8.50
C LEU A 64 -1.58 -7.24 7.82
N GLU A 65 -1.37 -8.41 8.41
CA GLU A 65 -2.11 -9.62 8.06
C GLU A 65 -3.29 -9.78 9.01
N LEU A 66 -4.49 -9.79 8.45
CA LEU A 66 -5.75 -9.84 9.19
C LEU A 66 -6.58 -11.05 8.80
N MET A 67 -7.43 -11.46 9.72
CA MET A 67 -8.52 -12.40 9.44
C MET A 67 -9.83 -11.89 10.04
N ARG A 68 -10.93 -12.14 9.34
CA ARG A 68 -12.30 -11.85 9.79
C ARG A 68 -13.15 -13.10 9.66
N ASP A 69 -14.04 -13.31 10.61
CA ASP A 69 -15.08 -14.36 10.54
C ASP A 69 -16.45 -13.77 10.23
N GLY A 70 -17.42 -14.65 9.95
CA GLY A 70 -18.81 -14.26 9.64
C GLY A 70 -19.58 -13.61 10.80
N ASN A 71 -19.01 -13.56 12.02
CA ASN A 71 -19.56 -12.87 13.18
C ASN A 71 -18.92 -11.50 13.45
N ASP A 72 -18.13 -11.00 12.48
CA ASP A 72 -17.37 -9.75 12.58
C ASP A 72 -16.26 -9.75 13.66
N ASN A 73 -15.75 -10.90 14.03
CA ASN A 73 -14.53 -10.95 14.82
C ASN A 73 -13.32 -10.73 13.90
N VAL A 74 -12.52 -9.73 14.23
CA VAL A 74 -11.31 -9.40 13.45
C VAL A 74 -10.07 -9.63 14.29
N VAL A 75 -9.10 -10.34 13.72
CA VAL A 75 -7.79 -10.59 14.34
C VAL A 75 -6.70 -10.01 13.45
N ILE A 76 -5.84 -9.17 14.02
CA ILE A 76 -4.56 -8.83 13.42
C ILE A 76 -3.59 -9.96 13.78
N VAL A 77 -3.28 -10.79 12.81
CA VAL A 77 -2.42 -11.96 13.03
C VAL A 77 -0.97 -11.54 13.23
N CYS A 78 -0.50 -10.62 12.41
CA CYS A 78 0.88 -10.16 12.46
C CYS A 78 1.03 -8.79 11.80
N SER A 79 1.94 -7.98 12.35
CA SER A 79 2.51 -6.83 11.66
C SER A 79 3.79 -7.25 10.95
N ILE A 80 4.02 -6.68 9.78
CA ILE A 80 5.18 -6.98 8.93
C ILE A 80 5.83 -5.66 8.54
N GLU A 81 7.14 -5.65 8.48
CA GLU A 81 7.94 -4.50 8.05
C GLU A 81 8.76 -4.88 6.82
N ASN A 82 8.68 -4.06 5.78
CA ASN A 82 9.61 -4.07 4.68
C ASN A 82 10.79 -3.16 5.05
N VAL A 83 11.98 -3.73 5.18
CA VAL A 83 13.18 -2.99 5.63
C VAL A 83 13.60 -1.95 4.61
N ASP A 84 13.39 -2.25 3.33
CA ASP A 84 13.59 -1.30 2.25
C ASP A 84 12.39 -0.34 2.18
N ALA A 85 12.69 0.93 1.94
CA ALA A 85 11.65 1.96 1.84
C ALA A 85 10.76 1.78 0.61
N VAL A 86 9.57 2.40 0.63
CA VAL A 86 8.66 2.46 -0.52
C VAL A 86 9.42 2.90 -1.78
N GLY A 87 9.24 2.14 -2.85
CA GLY A 87 9.96 2.28 -4.12
C GLY A 87 10.78 1.04 -4.49
N VAL A 88 11.13 0.20 -3.51
CA VAL A 88 11.64 -1.15 -3.75
C VAL A 88 10.42 -2.09 -3.76
N HIS A 89 10.34 -2.94 -4.79
CA HIS A 89 9.22 -3.88 -4.87
C HIS A 89 9.24 -4.85 -3.68
N THR A 90 8.09 -5.04 -3.02
CA THR A 90 7.97 -5.88 -1.81
C THR A 90 8.52 -7.29 -1.99
N GLY A 91 8.50 -7.84 -3.22
CA GLY A 91 9.10 -9.12 -3.55
C GLY A 91 10.62 -9.17 -3.53
N ASP A 92 11.27 -8.01 -3.59
CA ASP A 92 12.72 -7.83 -3.63
C ASP A 92 13.27 -7.22 -2.33
N SER A 93 12.37 -6.83 -1.42
CA SER A 93 12.69 -6.26 -0.11
C SER A 93 12.95 -7.34 0.94
N VAL A 94 13.81 -7.02 1.91
CA VAL A 94 13.93 -7.79 3.14
C VAL A 94 12.71 -7.55 4.01
N THR A 95 11.99 -8.60 4.33
CA THR A 95 10.74 -8.54 5.08
C THR A 95 10.89 -9.19 6.45
N VAL A 96 10.46 -8.51 7.51
CA VAL A 96 10.56 -8.95 8.89
C VAL A 96 9.17 -9.04 9.54
N ALA A 97 8.91 -10.13 10.25
CA ALA A 97 7.67 -10.37 11.00
C ALA A 97 7.97 -10.88 12.42
N PRO A 98 7.42 -10.27 13.48
CA PRO A 98 6.65 -9.02 13.48
C PRO A 98 7.50 -7.79 13.14
N ALA A 99 6.86 -6.67 12.81
CA ALA A 99 7.53 -5.39 12.54
C ALA A 99 8.41 -4.97 13.73
N LEU A 100 9.62 -4.45 13.43
CA LEU A 100 10.62 -4.11 14.44
C LEU A 100 10.61 -2.65 14.86
N THR A 101 10.32 -1.74 13.92
CA THR A 101 10.41 -0.29 14.16
C THR A 101 9.06 0.40 14.28
N LEU A 102 7.97 -0.36 14.19
CA LEU A 102 6.61 0.15 14.34
C LEU A 102 6.32 0.47 15.80
N THR A 103 5.97 1.71 16.09
CA THR A 103 5.57 2.10 17.44
C THR A 103 4.16 1.60 17.77
N ASP A 104 3.84 1.41 19.05
CA ASP A 104 2.51 1.00 19.47
C ASP A 104 1.42 1.98 18.99
N ARG A 105 1.70 3.27 19.01
CA ARG A 105 0.76 4.30 18.53
C ARG A 105 0.46 4.13 17.05
N GLU A 106 1.48 3.96 16.22
CA GLU A 106 1.32 3.73 14.78
C GLU A 106 0.57 2.42 14.53
N PHE A 107 0.93 1.36 15.24
CA PHE A 107 0.23 0.07 15.16
C PHE A 107 -1.26 0.19 15.48
N GLN A 108 -1.64 0.90 16.53
CA GLN A 108 -3.05 1.09 16.89
C GLN A 108 -3.82 1.86 15.81
N VAL A 109 -3.22 2.90 15.24
CA VAL A 109 -3.82 3.66 14.14
C VAL A 109 -4.01 2.78 12.91
N MET A 110 -2.97 2.03 12.52
CA MET A 110 -3.04 1.10 11.38
C MET A 110 -4.09 0.01 11.61
N ARG A 111 -4.15 -0.55 12.82
CA ARG A 111 -5.14 -1.55 13.19
C ARG A 111 -6.57 -1.03 13.00
N ASP A 112 -6.86 0.16 13.53
CA ASP A 112 -8.18 0.74 13.46
C ASP A 112 -8.58 1.07 12.02
N GLN A 113 -7.64 1.60 11.22
CA GLN A 113 -7.83 1.81 9.78
C GLN A 113 -8.05 0.49 9.04
N ALA A 114 -7.24 -0.52 9.32
CA ALA A 114 -7.33 -1.83 8.68
C ALA A 114 -8.69 -2.50 8.92
N ILE A 115 -9.21 -2.43 10.15
CA ILE A 115 -10.53 -2.96 10.51
C ILE A 115 -11.64 -2.20 9.77
N ALA A 116 -11.52 -0.87 9.69
CA ALA A 116 -12.50 -0.03 8.98
C ALA A 116 -12.49 -0.35 7.46
N ILE A 117 -11.32 -0.44 6.85
CA ILE A 117 -11.15 -0.79 5.43
C ILE A 117 -11.73 -2.18 5.13
N LEU A 118 -11.40 -3.17 5.98
CA LEU A 118 -11.88 -4.55 5.82
C LEU A 118 -13.40 -4.63 5.78
N ARG A 119 -14.06 -3.86 6.66
CA ARG A 119 -15.52 -3.77 6.73
C ARG A 119 -16.12 -3.03 5.55
N GLU A 120 -15.52 -1.90 5.15
CA GLU A 120 -16.01 -1.08 4.04
C GLU A 120 -15.88 -1.80 2.69
N VAL A 121 -14.78 -2.51 2.47
CA VAL A 121 -14.60 -3.36 1.27
C VAL A 121 -15.56 -4.56 1.26
N GLY A 122 -16.08 -4.95 2.43
CA GLY A 122 -17.06 -6.02 2.54
C GLY A 122 -16.44 -7.43 2.56
N VAL A 123 -15.20 -7.56 3.02
CA VAL A 123 -14.64 -8.90 3.30
C VAL A 123 -15.32 -9.44 4.55
N ASP A 124 -16.24 -10.35 4.39
CA ASP A 124 -17.07 -10.91 5.47
C ASP A 124 -16.44 -12.13 6.13
N THR A 125 -15.59 -12.88 5.41
CA THR A 125 -14.82 -13.98 5.97
C THR A 125 -13.51 -14.20 5.21
N GLY A 126 -12.44 -14.53 5.92
CA GLY A 126 -11.16 -14.87 5.35
C GLY A 126 -10.00 -13.96 5.74
N GLY A 127 -8.87 -14.21 5.11
CA GLY A 127 -7.63 -13.47 5.32
C GLY A 127 -7.45 -12.33 4.33
N CYS A 128 -6.85 -11.25 4.77
CA CYS A 128 -6.43 -10.15 3.92
C CYS A 128 -5.11 -9.55 4.39
N ASN A 129 -4.47 -8.87 3.46
CA ASN A 129 -3.26 -8.09 3.67
C ASN A 129 -3.55 -6.63 3.37
N ILE A 130 -3.14 -5.74 4.25
CA ILE A 130 -3.25 -4.29 4.05
C ILE A 130 -1.87 -3.67 4.20
N GLN A 131 -1.48 -2.87 3.22
CA GLN A 131 -0.18 -2.19 3.15
C GLN A 131 -0.33 -0.72 3.51
N PHE A 132 0.60 -0.24 4.33
CA PHE A 132 0.67 1.12 4.82
C PHE A 132 2.04 1.72 4.56
N ALA A 133 2.07 3.03 4.32
CA ALA A 133 3.31 3.80 4.36
C ALA A 133 3.27 4.81 5.50
N VAL A 134 4.43 5.00 6.13
CA VAL A 134 4.63 5.98 7.21
C VAL A 134 5.71 6.96 6.81
N ASN A 135 5.35 8.23 6.78
CA ASN A 135 6.30 9.30 6.54
C ASN A 135 7.32 9.35 7.70
N PRO A 136 8.63 9.18 7.44
CA PRO A 136 9.63 9.15 8.50
C PRO A 136 9.82 10.50 9.20
N ASP A 137 9.45 11.62 8.55
CA ASP A 137 9.70 12.96 9.07
C ASP A 137 8.58 13.44 10.01
N ASN A 138 7.33 13.08 9.73
CA ASN A 138 6.17 13.61 10.45
C ASN A 138 5.20 12.55 10.98
N GLY A 139 5.44 11.27 10.68
CA GLY A 139 4.60 10.16 11.14
C GLY A 139 3.23 10.04 10.45
N ARG A 140 2.99 10.77 9.34
CA ARG A 140 1.75 10.64 8.56
C ARG A 140 1.64 9.22 8.02
N ILE A 141 0.49 8.59 8.22
CA ILE A 141 0.20 7.24 7.74
C ILE A 141 -0.74 7.33 6.55
N VAL A 142 -0.44 6.58 5.50
CA VAL A 142 -1.33 6.38 4.36
C VAL A 142 -1.50 4.89 4.09
N THR A 143 -2.69 4.50 3.65
CA THR A 143 -2.95 3.15 3.16
C THR A 143 -2.54 3.10 1.69
N ILE A 144 -1.69 2.13 1.33
CA ILE A 144 -1.25 1.91 -0.05
C ILE A 144 -2.28 1.09 -0.79
N GLU A 145 -2.58 -0.11 -0.27
CA GLU A 145 -3.55 -1.03 -0.87
C GLU A 145 -4.06 -2.05 0.13
N MET A 146 -5.17 -2.67 -0.22
CA MET A 146 -5.72 -3.83 0.47
C MET A 146 -5.87 -4.99 -0.50
N ASN A 147 -5.38 -6.14 -0.11
CA ASN A 147 -5.46 -7.38 -0.87
C ASN A 147 -6.39 -8.37 -0.15
N PRO A 148 -7.64 -8.61 -0.63
CA PRO A 148 -8.62 -9.48 0.01
C PRO A 148 -8.32 -10.97 -0.28
N ARG A 149 -7.12 -11.39 0.03
CA ARG A 149 -6.60 -12.75 -0.20
C ARG A 149 -5.41 -13.03 0.70
N VAL A 150 -5.07 -14.28 0.88
CA VAL A 150 -3.77 -14.68 1.43
C VAL A 150 -2.65 -14.39 0.42
N SER A 151 -1.46 -14.09 0.94
CA SER A 151 -0.30 -13.67 0.16
C SER A 151 0.97 -14.37 0.63
N ARG A 152 2.12 -14.00 0.06
CA ARG A 152 3.43 -14.48 0.54
C ARG A 152 3.71 -14.03 1.97
N SER A 153 3.30 -12.83 2.31
CA SER A 153 3.41 -12.29 3.67
C SER A 153 2.55 -13.05 4.67
N SER A 154 1.41 -13.61 4.26
CA SER A 154 0.60 -14.50 5.12
C SER A 154 1.37 -15.78 5.51
N ALA A 155 2.20 -16.32 4.62
CA ALA A 155 3.05 -17.47 4.93
C ALA A 155 4.14 -17.10 5.95
N LEU A 156 4.76 -15.93 5.80
CA LEU A 156 5.73 -15.40 6.76
C LEU A 156 5.08 -15.16 8.13
N ALA A 157 3.93 -14.49 8.16
CA ALA A 157 3.15 -14.24 9.37
C ALA A 157 2.76 -15.54 10.07
N SER A 158 2.29 -16.54 9.31
CA SER A 158 1.96 -17.86 9.86
C SER A 158 3.15 -18.54 10.50
N LYS A 159 4.33 -18.45 9.88
CA LYS A 159 5.57 -19.01 10.41
C LYS A 159 6.04 -18.27 11.67
N ALA A 160 5.94 -16.93 11.67
CA ALA A 160 6.38 -16.11 12.79
C ALA A 160 5.49 -16.28 14.03
N THR A 161 4.18 -16.42 13.85
CA THR A 161 3.20 -16.45 14.94
C THR A 161 2.75 -17.85 15.33
N GLY A 162 2.94 -18.84 14.46
CA GLY A 162 2.35 -20.17 14.59
C GLY A 162 0.86 -20.23 14.21
N PHE A 163 0.25 -19.10 13.79
CA PHE A 163 -1.16 -19.05 13.40
C PHE A 163 -1.33 -19.42 11.92
N PRO A 164 -2.03 -20.51 11.58
CA PRO A 164 -2.04 -21.05 10.22
C PRO A 164 -3.05 -20.35 9.31
N ILE A 165 -2.80 -19.10 8.91
CA ILE A 165 -3.72 -18.24 8.16
C ILE A 165 -4.36 -18.94 6.95
N ALA A 166 -3.55 -19.61 6.12
CA ALA A 166 -4.04 -20.24 4.90
C ALA A 166 -4.82 -21.55 5.12
N LYS A 167 -4.85 -22.07 6.37
CA LYS A 167 -5.51 -23.32 6.70
C LYS A 167 -6.88 -23.10 7.35
N ILE A 168 -7.09 -21.92 7.92
CA ILE A 168 -8.33 -21.50 8.55
C ILE A 168 -9.25 -20.88 7.51
#